data_50eddbf1ed5701c4d2596025ce686a12
#
_entry.id   50eddbf1ed5701c4d2596025ce686a12
#
_cell.length_a   1.000
_cell.length_b   1.000
_cell.length_c   1.000
_cell.angle_alpha   90.00
_cell.angle_beta   90.00
_cell.angle_gamma   90.00
#
_symmetry.space_group_name_H-M   'P 1'
#
loop_
_entity.id
_entity.type
_entity.pdbx_description
1 polymer ?
#
loop_
_entity_poly.entity_id
_entity_poly.type
_entity_poly.pdbx_seq_one_letter_code
_entity_poly.pdbx_strand_id
1 'polypeptide(L)'
;MTDTDLPHRYPDEQRDAIYRAMRERRDMRHFNGRPLAAGVLERLVGAAHLAPSVGYMQPWRFIRITDAALRADIFALVERERLRTAATLSSRQAEFLSLKIEGIRECSELLVTVLMPDTGAHVIGRRTLPEMDLASAACAIQNLWLAARAEGVGMGWVSFFDPDELAQRLALPPGARPIAVLCLGDVEAFYPRPMFEDAGFGERLPLDSVLFENTWPADAQPTPAAY
;
A
#
# COMPACT_ATOMS: atom_id res chain seq x y z
N MET A 1 -20.84 31.96 0.16
CA MET A 1 -19.94 31.56 -0.93
C MET A 1 -20.47 30.22 -1.43
N THR A 2 -20.89 30.16 -2.67
CA THR A 2 -21.32 28.90 -3.29
C THR A 2 -20.06 28.08 -3.58
N ASP A 3 -20.16 26.76 -3.51
CA ASP A 3 -19.06 25.77 -3.69
C ASP A 3 -18.30 25.92 -5.04
N THR A 4 -18.70 26.84 -5.88
CA THR A 4 -18.19 27.12 -7.22
C THR A 4 -17.07 28.18 -7.31
N ASP A 5 -16.78 28.92 -6.23
CA ASP A 5 -15.92 30.13 -6.30
C ASP A 5 -14.47 29.96 -5.80
N LEU A 6 -13.94 28.71 -5.72
CA LEU A 6 -12.54 28.50 -5.39
C LEU A 6 -11.65 28.65 -6.64
N PRO A 7 -10.76 29.67 -6.73
CA PRO A 7 -10.05 30.02 -7.96
C PRO A 7 -9.07 28.96 -8.47
N HIS A 8 -8.70 27.99 -7.64
CA HIS A 8 -7.79 26.88 -7.98
C HIS A 8 -8.49 25.52 -8.03
N ARG A 9 -9.81 25.49 -8.03
CA ARG A 9 -10.58 24.26 -8.12
C ARG A 9 -10.47 23.68 -9.53
N TYR A 10 -10.15 22.40 -9.62
CA TYR A 10 -10.21 21.69 -10.89
C TYR A 10 -11.65 21.61 -11.43
N PRO A 11 -11.83 21.52 -12.75
CA PRO A 11 -13.13 21.22 -13.36
C PRO A 11 -13.77 19.97 -12.76
N ASP A 12 -15.08 19.89 -12.74
CA ASP A 12 -15.84 18.83 -12.07
C ASP A 12 -15.43 17.44 -12.57
N GLU A 13 -15.31 17.26 -13.88
CA GLU A 13 -14.90 15.98 -14.47
C GLU A 13 -13.51 15.51 -13.97
N GLN A 14 -12.54 16.42 -13.86
CA GLN A 14 -11.20 16.10 -13.37
C GLN A 14 -11.21 15.74 -11.89
N ARG A 15 -12.00 16.45 -11.08
CA ARG A 15 -12.18 16.12 -9.66
C ARG A 15 -12.85 14.75 -9.48
N ASP A 16 -13.91 14.50 -10.25
CA ASP A 16 -14.67 13.26 -10.18
C ASP A 16 -13.79 12.05 -10.54
N ALA A 17 -12.87 12.20 -11.51
CA ALA A 17 -11.90 11.18 -11.85
C ALA A 17 -10.97 10.84 -10.66
N ILE A 18 -10.47 11.85 -9.92
CA ILE A 18 -9.63 11.66 -8.74
C ILE A 18 -10.40 10.93 -7.64
N TYR A 19 -11.59 11.41 -7.28
CA TYR A 19 -12.43 10.78 -6.25
C TYR A 19 -12.88 9.38 -6.66
N ARG A 20 -13.13 9.16 -7.94
CA ARG A 20 -13.45 7.84 -8.48
C ARG A 20 -12.30 6.85 -8.27
N ALA A 21 -11.07 7.24 -8.61
CA ALA A 21 -9.91 6.39 -8.36
C ALA A 21 -9.77 6.02 -6.88
N MET A 22 -9.99 6.97 -5.96
CA MET A 22 -9.97 6.73 -4.51
C MET A 22 -11.07 5.76 -4.07
N ARG A 23 -12.30 5.93 -4.57
CA ARG A 23 -13.44 5.06 -4.20
C ARG A 23 -13.30 3.65 -4.74
N GLU A 24 -12.78 3.50 -5.96
CA GLU A 24 -12.74 2.23 -6.69
C GLU A 24 -11.43 1.48 -6.55
N ARG A 25 -10.40 2.08 -5.95
CA ARG A 25 -9.13 1.38 -5.65
C ARG A 25 -9.41 0.18 -4.74
N ARG A 26 -8.82 -0.96 -5.11
CA ARG A 26 -8.88 -2.20 -4.34
C ARG A 26 -7.50 -2.79 -4.15
N ASP A 27 -7.32 -3.51 -3.06
CA ASP A 27 -6.15 -4.33 -2.81
C ASP A 27 -6.33 -5.66 -3.56
N MET A 28 -5.76 -5.72 -4.78
CA MET A 28 -5.97 -6.83 -5.70
C MET A 28 -5.03 -7.99 -5.38
N ARG A 29 -5.56 -9.22 -5.49
CA ARG A 29 -4.82 -10.46 -5.21
C ARG A 29 -4.87 -11.45 -6.37
N HIS A 30 -5.84 -11.30 -7.28
CA HIS A 30 -6.00 -12.15 -8.44
C HIS A 30 -5.56 -11.38 -9.68
N PHE A 31 -4.52 -11.88 -10.32
CA PHE A 31 -3.95 -11.35 -11.54
C PHE A 31 -4.02 -12.41 -12.63
N ASN A 32 -4.08 -12.00 -13.91
CA ASN A 32 -4.15 -12.92 -15.03
C ASN A 32 -2.79 -13.18 -15.70
N GLY A 33 -1.70 -12.64 -15.16
CA GLY A 33 -0.35 -12.85 -15.65
C GLY A 33 0.01 -12.14 -16.96
N ARG A 34 -0.91 -11.37 -17.56
CA ARG A 34 -0.60 -10.61 -18.77
C ARG A 34 0.39 -9.51 -18.47
N PRO A 35 1.43 -9.33 -19.30
CA PRO A 35 2.39 -8.24 -19.12
C PRO A 35 1.70 -6.87 -19.23
N LEU A 36 2.18 -5.91 -18.46
CA LEU A 36 1.78 -4.51 -18.63
C LEU A 36 2.29 -3.97 -19.98
N ALA A 37 1.55 -3.03 -20.55
CA ALA A 37 2.01 -2.34 -21.77
C ALA A 37 3.30 -1.55 -21.48
N ALA A 38 4.13 -1.36 -22.49
CA ALA A 38 5.40 -0.63 -22.35
C ALA A 38 5.18 0.77 -21.78
N GLY A 39 6.04 1.17 -20.85
CA GLY A 39 6.00 2.49 -20.22
C GLY A 39 4.97 2.63 -19.08
N VAL A 40 4.09 1.65 -18.87
CA VAL A 40 3.11 1.72 -17.75
C VAL A 40 3.82 1.72 -16.41
N LEU A 41 4.72 0.78 -16.18
CA LEU A 41 5.44 0.69 -14.90
C LEU A 41 6.18 1.99 -14.57
N GLU A 42 6.87 2.56 -15.55
CA GLU A 42 7.60 3.81 -15.41
C GLU A 42 6.68 4.98 -15.05
N ARG A 43 5.48 5.07 -15.67
CA ARG A 43 4.49 6.10 -15.29
C ARG A 43 3.98 5.91 -13.88
N LEU A 44 3.70 4.66 -13.47
CA LEU A 44 3.24 4.37 -12.12
C LEU A 44 4.28 4.72 -11.06
N VAL A 45 5.54 4.35 -11.28
CA VAL A 45 6.66 4.73 -10.39
C VAL A 45 6.91 6.24 -10.43
N GLY A 46 6.74 6.87 -11.60
CA GLY A 46 6.77 8.34 -11.73
C GLY A 46 5.71 9.03 -10.87
N ALA A 47 4.47 8.51 -10.86
CA ALA A 47 3.40 9.02 -10.00
C ALA A 47 3.74 8.84 -8.50
N ALA A 48 4.31 7.70 -8.12
CA ALA A 48 4.82 7.49 -6.77
C ALA A 48 5.85 8.55 -6.38
N HIS A 49 6.76 8.87 -7.28
CA HIS A 49 7.85 9.83 -7.03
C HIS A 49 7.37 11.29 -6.88
N LEU A 50 6.16 11.61 -7.32
CA LEU A 50 5.50 12.91 -7.08
C LEU A 50 4.94 13.07 -5.67
N ALA A 51 5.01 12.05 -4.81
CA ALA A 51 4.51 12.13 -3.45
C ALA A 51 5.25 13.19 -2.62
N PRO A 52 4.55 13.85 -1.69
CA PRO A 52 5.21 14.70 -0.71
C PRO A 52 6.07 13.87 0.24
N SER A 53 7.12 14.46 0.78
CA SER A 53 7.92 13.83 1.82
C SER A 53 8.39 14.82 2.86
N VAL A 54 8.53 14.36 4.11
CA VAL A 54 9.08 15.16 5.19
C VAL A 54 10.46 15.69 4.79
N GLY A 55 10.69 16.99 4.99
CA GLY A 55 11.96 17.63 4.62
C GLY A 55 12.38 17.45 3.16
N TYR A 56 11.46 17.08 2.28
CA TYR A 56 11.72 16.75 0.86
C TYR A 56 12.73 15.59 0.67
N MET A 57 12.78 14.65 1.63
CA MET A 57 13.79 13.59 1.72
C MET A 57 13.63 12.47 0.70
N GLN A 58 12.39 12.19 0.24
CA GLN A 58 12.09 11.10 -0.70
C GLN A 58 12.71 9.78 -0.26
N PRO A 59 12.34 9.27 0.94
CA PRO A 59 13.05 8.18 1.60
C PRO A 59 12.73 6.79 1.02
N TRP A 60 12.05 6.72 -0.08
CA TRP A 60 11.66 5.48 -0.74
C TRP A 60 12.59 5.08 -1.87
N ARG A 61 12.74 3.76 -2.06
CA ARG A 61 13.28 3.14 -3.27
C ARG A 61 12.37 2.00 -3.67
N PHE A 62 12.27 1.75 -4.98
CA PHE A 62 11.52 0.62 -5.53
C PHE A 62 12.49 -0.33 -6.19
N ILE A 63 12.46 -1.60 -5.77
CA ILE A 63 13.25 -2.68 -6.38
C ILE A 63 12.31 -3.53 -7.21
N ARG A 64 12.51 -3.58 -8.52
CA ARG A 64 11.76 -4.45 -9.43
C ARG A 64 12.35 -5.86 -9.38
N ILE A 65 11.52 -6.85 -9.09
CA ILE A 65 11.89 -8.26 -9.00
C ILE A 65 11.58 -8.95 -10.31
N THR A 66 12.59 -9.16 -11.13
CA THR A 66 12.49 -9.84 -12.43
C THR A 66 13.02 -11.27 -12.39
N ASP A 67 13.86 -11.59 -11.41
CA ASP A 67 14.40 -12.94 -11.21
C ASP A 67 13.35 -13.87 -10.63
N ALA A 68 13.12 -15.00 -11.30
CA ALA A 68 12.07 -15.95 -10.93
C ALA A 68 12.40 -16.70 -9.62
N ALA A 69 13.68 -16.97 -9.34
CA ALA A 69 14.08 -17.63 -8.11
C ALA A 69 13.90 -16.71 -6.91
N LEU A 70 14.32 -15.44 -7.03
CA LEU A 70 14.09 -14.43 -6.00
C LEU A 70 12.59 -14.19 -5.76
N ARG A 71 11.76 -14.18 -6.81
CA ARG A 71 10.30 -14.08 -6.68
C ARG A 71 9.73 -15.27 -5.88
N ALA A 72 10.20 -16.47 -6.15
CA ALA A 72 9.79 -17.67 -5.41
C ALA A 72 10.24 -17.62 -3.94
N ASP A 73 11.44 -17.12 -3.66
CA ASP A 73 11.94 -16.91 -2.31
C ASP A 73 11.05 -15.91 -1.55
N ILE A 74 10.71 -14.76 -2.15
CA ILE A 74 9.82 -13.76 -1.56
C ILE A 74 8.44 -14.38 -1.28
N PHE A 75 7.90 -15.15 -2.22
CA PHE A 75 6.64 -15.87 -1.98
C PHE A 75 6.75 -16.81 -0.75
N ALA A 76 7.84 -17.56 -0.62
CA ALA A 76 8.04 -18.46 0.52
C ALA A 76 8.13 -17.72 1.86
N LEU A 77 8.77 -16.53 1.90
CA LEU A 77 8.78 -15.66 3.07
C LEU A 77 7.35 -15.23 3.46
N VAL A 78 6.58 -14.78 2.48
CA VAL A 78 5.19 -14.33 2.68
C VAL A 78 4.29 -15.47 3.15
N GLU A 79 4.37 -16.63 2.54
CA GLU A 79 3.57 -17.80 2.93
C GLU A 79 3.88 -18.27 4.35
N ARG A 80 5.15 -18.27 4.73
CA ARG A 80 5.55 -18.62 6.09
C ARG A 80 4.97 -17.66 7.13
N GLU A 81 4.99 -16.35 6.84
CA GLU A 81 4.43 -15.36 7.74
C GLU A 81 2.90 -15.39 7.77
N ARG A 82 2.25 -15.71 6.63
CA ARG A 82 0.80 -15.96 6.58
C ARG A 82 0.40 -17.09 7.54
N LEU A 83 1.15 -18.19 7.52
CA LEU A 83 0.88 -19.33 8.40
C LEU A 83 1.11 -19.00 9.88
N ARG A 84 2.15 -18.22 10.19
CA ARG A 84 2.40 -17.74 11.56
C ARG A 84 1.27 -16.82 12.04
N THR A 85 0.87 -15.85 11.22
CA THR A 85 -0.26 -14.98 11.52
C THR A 85 -1.54 -15.77 11.73
N ALA A 86 -1.84 -16.74 10.86
CA ALA A 86 -3.00 -17.60 10.99
C ALA A 86 -3.05 -18.31 12.36
N ALA A 87 -1.90 -18.77 12.85
CA ALA A 87 -1.81 -19.46 14.15
C ALA A 87 -2.18 -18.54 15.33
N THR A 88 -2.16 -17.23 15.18
CA THR A 88 -2.57 -16.28 16.24
C THR A 88 -4.08 -15.97 16.22
N LEU A 89 -4.80 -16.32 15.16
CA LEU A 89 -6.20 -15.93 14.94
C LEU A 89 -7.25 -16.84 15.58
N SER A 90 -6.84 -17.77 16.46
CA SER A 90 -7.74 -18.63 17.23
C SER A 90 -8.90 -19.22 16.40
N SER A 91 -10.14 -18.79 16.65
CA SER A 91 -11.35 -19.30 16.00
C SER A 91 -11.49 -18.92 14.51
N ARG A 92 -10.76 -17.89 14.02
CA ARG A 92 -10.85 -17.43 12.63
C ARG A 92 -9.71 -17.91 11.74
N GLN A 93 -8.85 -18.83 12.24
CA GLN A 93 -7.69 -19.33 11.50
C GLN A 93 -8.07 -19.92 10.14
N ALA A 94 -9.05 -20.83 10.10
CA ALA A 94 -9.46 -21.50 8.87
C ALA A 94 -10.03 -20.50 7.84
N GLU A 95 -10.81 -19.53 8.30
CA GLU A 95 -11.37 -18.46 7.47
C GLU A 95 -10.26 -17.58 6.87
N PHE A 96 -9.30 -17.14 7.69
CA PHE A 96 -8.15 -16.38 7.21
C PHE A 96 -7.33 -17.18 6.18
N LEU A 97 -7.08 -18.46 6.43
CA LEU A 97 -6.34 -19.33 5.50
C LEU A 97 -7.06 -19.57 4.17
N SER A 98 -8.37 -19.41 4.12
CA SER A 98 -9.14 -19.46 2.87
C SER A 98 -8.97 -18.23 1.99
N LEU A 99 -8.50 -17.10 2.56
CA LEU A 99 -8.29 -15.87 1.81
C LEU A 99 -6.99 -15.92 1.01
N LYS A 100 -7.05 -15.44 -0.22
CA LYS A 100 -5.85 -15.14 -1.01
C LYS A 100 -5.30 -13.78 -0.61
N ILE A 101 -4.21 -13.75 0.14
CA ILE A 101 -3.63 -12.50 0.69
C ILE A 101 -2.49 -11.92 -0.14
N GLU A 102 -2.07 -12.59 -1.19
CA GLU A 102 -0.97 -12.19 -2.06
C GLU A 102 -1.28 -12.49 -3.53
N GLY A 103 -0.51 -11.93 -4.44
CA GLY A 103 -0.58 -12.18 -5.88
C GLY A 103 0.80 -12.29 -6.50
N ILE A 104 1.81 -12.68 -5.70
CA ILE A 104 3.24 -12.64 -6.07
C ILE A 104 3.53 -13.52 -7.28
N ARG A 105 2.88 -14.67 -7.40
CA ARG A 105 3.15 -15.60 -8.50
C ARG A 105 2.49 -15.18 -9.81
N GLU A 106 1.32 -14.55 -9.73
CA GLU A 106 0.49 -14.26 -10.90
C GLU A 106 0.61 -12.82 -11.41
N CYS A 107 1.11 -11.89 -10.57
CA CYS A 107 1.29 -10.51 -11.03
C CYS A 107 2.37 -10.42 -12.10
N SER A 108 2.20 -9.52 -13.07
CA SER A 108 3.21 -9.29 -14.11
C SER A 108 4.42 -8.54 -13.60
N GLU A 109 4.22 -7.58 -12.69
CA GLU A 109 5.28 -6.80 -12.09
C GLU A 109 5.27 -6.96 -10.56
N LEU A 110 6.44 -7.19 -9.99
CA LEU A 110 6.65 -7.29 -8.56
C LEU A 110 7.66 -6.23 -8.13
N LEU A 111 7.26 -5.35 -7.21
CA LEU A 111 8.13 -4.32 -6.64
C LEU A 111 8.27 -4.55 -5.13
N VAL A 112 9.45 -4.30 -4.60
CA VAL A 112 9.65 -4.12 -3.16
C VAL A 112 9.92 -2.66 -2.88
N THR A 113 9.11 -2.04 -2.02
CA THR A 113 9.35 -0.68 -1.54
C THR A 113 10.28 -0.75 -0.35
N VAL A 114 11.39 -0.03 -0.44
CA VAL A 114 12.43 0.05 0.59
C VAL A 114 12.43 1.46 1.18
N LEU A 115 12.35 1.54 2.49
CA LEU A 115 12.58 2.75 3.26
C LEU A 115 14.10 2.89 3.48
N MET A 116 14.66 4.01 3.03
CA MET A 116 16.09 4.30 3.21
C MET A 116 16.38 4.72 4.66
N PRO A 117 17.57 4.40 5.16
CA PRO A 117 17.95 4.74 6.53
C PRO A 117 18.02 6.25 6.72
N ASP A 118 17.65 6.69 7.93
CA ASP A 118 17.95 8.04 8.38
C ASP A 118 19.46 8.18 8.59
N THR A 119 20.08 9.09 7.84
CA THR A 119 21.51 9.39 7.99
C THR A 119 21.79 10.42 9.08
N GLY A 120 20.75 10.92 9.78
CA GLY A 120 20.87 11.99 10.78
C GLY A 120 21.19 13.37 10.19
N ALA A 121 21.37 13.49 8.87
CA ALA A 121 21.74 14.75 8.21
C ALA A 121 20.61 15.77 8.16
N HIS A 122 19.35 15.32 8.31
CA HIS A 122 18.17 16.16 8.18
C HIS A 122 17.21 15.95 9.35
N VAL A 123 16.88 17.01 10.06
CA VAL A 123 16.00 16.98 11.24
C VAL A 123 14.64 17.64 11.03
N ILE A 124 14.44 18.30 9.86
CA ILE A 124 13.20 19.05 9.59
C ILE A 124 11.99 18.10 9.60
N GLY A 125 11.08 18.35 10.55
CA GLY A 125 9.85 17.57 10.71
C GLY A 125 10.03 16.15 11.30
N ARG A 126 11.27 15.73 11.64
CA ARG A 126 11.60 14.35 12.09
C ARG A 126 12.08 14.28 13.54
N ARG A 127 12.50 15.40 14.12
CA ARG A 127 13.11 15.43 15.47
C ARG A 127 12.21 14.82 16.56
N THR A 128 10.91 15.02 16.44
CA THR A 128 9.90 14.52 17.40
C THR A 128 9.01 13.42 16.81
N LEU A 129 9.06 13.21 15.49
CA LEU A 129 8.25 12.27 14.75
C LEU A 129 9.13 11.51 13.73
N PRO A 130 9.99 10.59 14.19
CA PRO A 130 10.89 9.84 13.30
C PRO A 130 10.13 8.95 12.29
N GLU A 131 8.87 8.62 12.58
CA GLU A 131 7.98 7.83 11.71
C GLU A 131 7.59 8.55 10.43
N MET A 132 7.87 9.86 10.29
CA MET A 132 7.48 10.64 9.11
C MET A 132 8.16 10.17 7.82
N ASP A 133 9.28 9.48 7.89
CA ASP A 133 9.88 8.83 6.72
C ASP A 133 9.01 7.68 6.21
N LEU A 134 8.50 6.85 7.12
CA LEU A 134 7.57 5.79 6.79
C LEU A 134 6.25 6.34 6.23
N ALA A 135 5.70 7.39 6.85
CA ALA A 135 4.51 8.08 6.36
C ALA A 135 4.72 8.65 4.96
N SER A 136 5.89 9.23 4.68
CA SER A 136 6.27 9.73 3.36
C SER A 136 6.31 8.62 2.32
N ALA A 137 6.92 7.48 2.64
CA ALA A 137 6.96 6.31 1.76
C ALA A 137 5.55 5.73 1.51
N ALA A 138 4.68 5.73 2.52
CA ALA A 138 3.28 5.33 2.36
C ALA A 138 2.52 6.25 1.39
N CYS A 139 2.77 7.57 1.40
CA CYS A 139 2.22 8.50 0.41
C CYS A 139 2.67 8.15 -1.01
N ALA A 140 3.94 7.77 -1.21
CA ALA A 140 4.44 7.34 -2.50
C ALA A 140 3.74 6.05 -3.00
N ILE A 141 3.56 5.07 -2.11
CA ILE A 141 2.81 3.85 -2.45
C ILE A 141 1.35 4.18 -2.79
N GLN A 142 0.71 5.07 -2.04
CA GLN A 142 -0.67 5.48 -2.31
C GLN A 142 -0.80 6.19 -3.67
N ASN A 143 0.13 7.09 -4.03
CA ASN A 143 0.15 7.72 -5.35
C ASN A 143 0.26 6.68 -6.47
N LEU A 144 1.19 5.72 -6.33
CA LEU A 144 1.34 4.59 -7.26
C LEU A 144 0.02 3.83 -7.41
N TRP A 145 -0.66 3.56 -6.30
CA TRP A 145 -1.89 2.79 -6.27
C TRP A 145 -3.06 3.51 -6.95
N LEU A 146 -3.18 4.82 -6.74
CA LEU A 146 -4.21 5.63 -7.42
C LEU A 146 -3.94 5.72 -8.92
N ALA A 147 -2.67 5.90 -9.31
CA ALA A 147 -2.27 5.88 -10.71
C ALA A 147 -2.53 4.52 -11.37
N ALA A 148 -2.19 3.42 -10.70
CA ALA A 148 -2.49 2.07 -11.17
C ALA A 148 -4.01 1.89 -11.40
N ARG A 149 -4.85 2.30 -10.44
CA ARG A 149 -6.32 2.24 -10.61
C ARG A 149 -6.80 3.08 -11.79
N ALA A 150 -6.23 4.26 -11.99
CA ALA A 150 -6.61 5.15 -13.10
C ALA A 150 -6.24 4.55 -14.47
N GLU A 151 -5.13 3.82 -14.56
CA GLU A 151 -4.68 3.10 -15.76
C GLU A 151 -5.31 1.70 -15.91
N GLY A 152 -6.23 1.29 -15.02
CA GLY A 152 -6.86 -0.03 -15.06
C GLY A 152 -5.96 -1.17 -14.60
N VAL A 153 -4.82 -0.86 -13.96
CA VAL A 153 -3.88 -1.84 -13.43
C VAL A 153 -4.26 -2.22 -12.00
N GLY A 154 -4.38 -3.52 -11.74
CA GLY A 154 -4.54 -4.05 -10.40
C GLY A 154 -3.26 -3.87 -9.60
N MET A 155 -3.40 -3.51 -8.33
CA MET A 155 -2.28 -3.46 -7.40
C MET A 155 -2.67 -4.07 -6.07
N GLY A 156 -1.75 -4.86 -5.47
CA GLY A 156 -1.86 -5.40 -4.14
C GLY A 156 -0.66 -5.04 -3.28
N TRP A 157 -0.89 -4.71 -2.01
CA TRP A 157 0.14 -4.44 -1.01
C TRP A 157 0.22 -5.61 -0.03
N VAL A 158 1.36 -6.29 -0.01
CA VAL A 158 1.65 -7.41 0.89
C VAL A 158 2.66 -6.95 1.94
N SER A 159 2.33 -7.17 3.23
CA SER A 159 3.17 -6.87 4.38
C SER A 159 3.46 -8.12 5.26
N PHE A 160 3.09 -9.30 4.80
CA PHE A 160 3.34 -10.57 5.48
C PHE A 160 4.75 -11.06 5.16
N PHE A 161 5.77 -10.51 5.80
CA PHE A 161 7.16 -10.96 5.67
C PHE A 161 7.98 -10.46 6.85
N ASP A 162 9.07 -11.15 7.16
CA ASP A 162 10.09 -10.64 8.06
C ASP A 162 10.97 -9.62 7.31
N PRO A 163 11.01 -8.35 7.76
CA PRO A 163 11.74 -7.31 7.05
C PRO A 163 13.25 -7.53 7.03
N ASP A 164 13.83 -8.14 8.06
CA ASP A 164 15.27 -8.39 8.13
C ASP A 164 15.69 -9.51 7.19
N GLU A 165 14.89 -10.59 7.10
CA GLU A 165 15.11 -11.66 6.14
C GLU A 165 14.96 -11.17 4.69
N LEU A 166 13.95 -10.36 4.41
CA LEU A 166 13.75 -9.80 3.08
C LEU A 166 14.89 -8.82 2.72
N ALA A 167 15.35 -8.01 3.68
CA ALA A 167 16.49 -7.12 3.48
C ALA A 167 17.79 -7.90 3.11
N GLN A 168 18.04 -9.02 3.78
CA GLN A 168 19.16 -9.91 3.47
C GLN A 168 19.05 -10.50 2.06
N ARG A 169 17.86 -10.99 1.67
CA ARG A 169 17.62 -11.55 0.32
C ARG A 169 17.85 -10.52 -0.79
N LEU A 170 17.53 -9.27 -0.52
CA LEU A 170 17.70 -8.16 -1.45
C LEU A 170 19.08 -7.50 -1.36
N ALA A 171 19.98 -7.96 -0.49
CA ALA A 171 21.28 -7.36 -0.21
C ALA A 171 21.17 -5.84 0.05
N LEU A 172 20.20 -5.43 0.85
CA LEU A 172 19.97 -4.01 1.15
C LEU A 172 21.14 -3.42 1.95
N PRO A 173 21.43 -2.13 1.77
CA PRO A 173 22.43 -1.47 2.59
C PRO A 173 22.01 -1.42 4.06
N PRO A 174 22.97 -1.34 5.02
CA PRO A 174 22.67 -1.26 6.44
C PRO A 174 21.66 -0.17 6.77
N GLY A 175 20.63 -0.51 7.57
CA GLY A 175 19.58 0.39 7.99
C GLY A 175 18.44 0.61 6.98
N ALA A 176 18.59 0.19 5.73
CA ALA A 176 17.50 0.19 4.78
C ALA A 176 16.49 -0.93 5.11
N ARG A 177 15.19 -0.65 5.03
CA ARG A 177 14.15 -1.57 5.46
C ARG A 177 13.09 -1.77 4.37
N PRO A 178 12.80 -3.00 3.94
CA PRO A 178 11.65 -3.25 3.09
C PRO A 178 10.36 -3.04 3.90
N ILE A 179 9.38 -2.32 3.32
CA ILE A 179 8.12 -1.97 3.98
C ILE A 179 6.90 -2.50 3.25
N ALA A 180 7.05 -2.89 1.99
CA ALA A 180 5.95 -3.42 1.19
C ALA A 180 6.47 -4.29 0.05
N VAL A 181 5.74 -5.35 -0.25
CA VAL A 181 5.82 -6.09 -1.51
C VAL A 181 4.58 -5.72 -2.31
N LEU A 182 4.77 -5.11 -3.49
CA LEU A 182 3.70 -4.60 -4.33
C LEU A 182 3.56 -5.51 -5.56
N CYS A 183 2.38 -6.12 -5.70
CA CYS A 183 2.01 -6.92 -6.85
C CYS A 183 1.22 -6.04 -7.82
N LEU A 184 1.67 -5.89 -9.08
CA LEU A 184 0.98 -5.12 -10.11
C LEU A 184 0.72 -6.00 -11.33
N GLY A 185 -0.41 -5.79 -11.98
CA GLY A 185 -0.74 -6.56 -13.18
C GLY A 185 -2.14 -6.31 -13.69
N ASP A 186 -2.40 -6.92 -14.83
CA ASP A 186 -3.73 -6.96 -15.42
C ASP A 186 -4.65 -7.84 -14.55
N VAL A 187 -5.91 -7.43 -14.44
CA VAL A 187 -6.96 -8.11 -13.67
C VAL A 187 -8.20 -8.26 -14.54
N GLU A 188 -8.93 -9.35 -14.36
CA GLU A 188 -10.18 -9.56 -15.09
C GLU A 188 -11.23 -8.52 -14.69
N ALA A 189 -11.35 -8.23 -13.39
CA ALA A 189 -12.22 -7.21 -12.83
C ALA A 189 -11.69 -6.74 -11.49
N PHE A 190 -12.00 -5.48 -11.13
CA PHE A 190 -11.77 -4.99 -9.77
C PHE A 190 -12.86 -5.50 -8.82
N TYR A 191 -12.48 -5.84 -7.59
CA TYR A 191 -13.43 -6.25 -6.57
C TYR A 191 -14.47 -5.13 -6.33
N PRO A 192 -15.76 -5.47 -6.20
CA PRO A 192 -16.81 -4.47 -5.96
C PRO A 192 -16.65 -3.80 -4.59
N ARG A 193 -16.19 -4.56 -3.59
CA ARG A 193 -15.92 -4.10 -2.22
C ARG A 193 -14.54 -4.52 -1.74
N PRO A 194 -14.00 -3.92 -0.65
CA PRO A 194 -12.77 -4.40 -0.01
C PRO A 194 -12.90 -5.87 0.42
N MET A 195 -11.89 -6.68 0.13
CA MET A 195 -11.91 -8.12 0.40
C MET A 195 -12.12 -8.45 1.89
N PHE A 196 -11.49 -7.70 2.80
CA PHE A 196 -11.66 -7.91 4.24
C PHE A 196 -13.05 -7.52 4.75
N GLU A 197 -13.70 -6.55 4.09
CA GLU A 197 -15.10 -6.21 4.36
C GLU A 197 -16.03 -7.34 3.92
N ASP A 198 -15.83 -7.87 2.70
CA ASP A 198 -16.59 -9.02 2.19
C ASP A 198 -16.41 -10.28 3.04
N ALA A 199 -15.22 -10.48 3.58
CA ALA A 199 -14.90 -11.61 4.47
C ALA A 199 -15.28 -11.35 5.94
N GLY A 200 -15.91 -10.21 6.28
CA GLY A 200 -16.33 -9.89 7.65
C GLY A 200 -15.18 -9.67 8.63
N PHE A 201 -13.99 -9.31 8.15
CA PHE A 201 -12.85 -8.96 9.03
C PHE A 201 -12.85 -7.49 9.46
N GLY A 202 -13.71 -6.66 8.93
CA GLY A 202 -13.84 -5.27 9.34
C GLY A 202 -14.79 -4.51 8.44
N GLU A 203 -15.15 -3.32 8.87
CA GLU A 203 -16.02 -2.39 8.14
C GLU A 203 -15.39 -1.01 8.08
N ARG A 204 -15.78 -0.23 7.07
CA ARG A 204 -15.35 1.16 7.01
C ARG A 204 -16.01 1.94 8.14
N LEU A 205 -15.20 2.60 8.94
CA LEU A 205 -15.71 3.49 9.99
C LEU A 205 -16.51 4.65 9.39
N PRO A 206 -17.59 5.09 10.04
CA PRO A 206 -18.34 6.29 9.63
C PRO A 206 -17.49 7.54 9.83
N LEU A 207 -17.77 8.59 9.05
CA LEU A 207 -16.93 9.79 9.02
C LEU A 207 -16.89 10.52 10.38
N ASP A 208 -17.97 10.54 11.12
CA ASP A 208 -18.09 11.15 12.45
C ASP A 208 -17.26 10.45 13.53
N SER A 209 -16.82 9.22 13.27
CA SER A 209 -15.90 8.48 14.15
C SER A 209 -14.42 8.73 13.86
N VAL A 210 -14.09 9.51 12.80
CA VAL A 210 -12.72 9.81 12.39
C VAL A 210 -12.42 11.31 12.28
N LEU A 211 -13.43 12.17 12.49
CA LEU A 211 -13.30 13.62 12.43
C LEU A 211 -13.86 14.24 13.71
N PHE A 212 -13.00 14.83 14.50
CA PHE A 212 -13.34 15.50 15.77
C PHE A 212 -12.91 16.97 15.72
N GLU A 213 -13.57 17.82 16.51
CA GLU A 213 -13.22 19.22 16.67
C GLU A 213 -12.38 19.46 17.94
N ASN A 214 -11.27 20.15 17.79
CA ASN A 214 -10.35 20.64 18.83
C ASN A 214 -9.70 19.55 19.68
N THR A 215 -10.46 18.62 20.29
CA THR A 215 -9.96 17.63 21.22
C THR A 215 -10.54 16.25 20.97
N TRP A 216 -9.87 15.21 21.43
CA TRP A 216 -10.43 13.87 21.45
C TRP A 216 -11.64 13.82 22.40
N PRO A 217 -12.83 13.35 21.98
CA PRO A 217 -13.98 13.22 22.87
C PRO A 217 -13.72 12.18 23.97
N ALA A 218 -14.13 12.49 25.21
CA ALA A 218 -13.89 11.61 26.36
C ALA A 218 -14.59 10.24 26.25
N ASP A 219 -15.67 10.17 25.49
CA ASP A 219 -16.49 8.98 25.25
C ASP A 219 -16.16 8.26 23.92
N ALA A 220 -15.28 8.84 23.10
CA ALA A 220 -14.85 8.19 21.87
C ALA A 220 -14.04 6.93 22.16
N GLN A 221 -14.52 5.80 21.65
CA GLN A 221 -13.81 4.54 21.77
C GLN A 221 -12.60 4.52 20.81
N PRO A 222 -11.43 3.99 21.26
CA PRO A 222 -10.40 3.63 20.30
C PRO A 222 -10.97 2.60 19.31
N THR A 223 -10.41 2.57 18.10
CA THR A 223 -10.85 1.62 17.06
C THR A 223 -11.03 0.23 17.67
N PRO A 224 -12.21 -0.39 17.52
CA PRO A 224 -12.43 -1.74 18.07
C PRO A 224 -11.36 -2.69 17.50
N ALA A 225 -10.82 -3.55 18.36
CA ALA A 225 -9.98 -4.65 17.88
C ALA A 225 -10.84 -5.52 16.96
N ALA A 226 -10.51 -5.52 15.68
CA ALA A 226 -11.30 -6.21 14.67
C ALA A 226 -11.13 -7.74 14.72
N TYR A 227 -10.23 -8.26 15.58
CA TYR A 227 -9.87 -9.69 15.61
C TYR A 227 -9.65 -10.23 17.02
#